data_1ffb832259570c9805e3a9fb0f2c66ec
#
_entry.id   1ffb832259570c9805e3a9fb0f2c66ec
#
_cell.length_a   1.000
_cell.length_b   1.000
_cell.length_c   1.000
_cell.angle_alpha   90.00
_cell.angle_beta   90.00
_cell.angle_gamma   90.00
#
_symmetry.space_group_name_H-M   'P 1'
#
loop_
_entity.id
_entity.type
_entity.pdbx_description
1 polymer ?
#
loop_
_entity_poly.entity_id
_entity_poly.type
_entity_poly.pdbx_seq_one_letter_code
_entity_poly.pdbx_strand_id
1 'polypeptide(L)'
;YRKKECNFKAVDGVLMDEFVVQQLSDLSDENSERFKNILEIKIEEVLEQSQTVQEHNLIKKKRDKLKADIAAQTRNLREADGSIKQFIQEDLQNLAEELRETERQLSKLDEGRKNNMIAICDLEMTKERLLSFAEYAKDAQPEVLVTLIQTIVERIYIVDKDDERYCHIFIKGCSGEDYTGFFRTAGYIEDNSTSVCDSEQCCICTKISPSGNL
;
A
#
# COMPACT_ATOMS: atom_id res chain seq x y z
N TYR A 1 -27.74 -30.37 6.80
CA TYR A 1 -26.45 -29.66 6.78
C TYR A 1 -25.39 -30.67 6.30
N ARG A 2 -24.95 -30.60 5.02
CA ARG A 2 -23.75 -31.31 4.57
C ARG A 2 -22.55 -30.62 5.20
N LYS A 3 -21.84 -31.30 6.09
CA LYS A 3 -20.50 -30.92 6.51
C LYS A 3 -19.65 -30.87 5.23
N LYS A 4 -19.21 -29.69 4.80
CA LYS A 4 -18.12 -29.60 3.84
C LYS A 4 -16.89 -30.18 4.58
N GLU A 5 -16.42 -31.33 4.11
CA GLU A 5 -15.16 -31.87 4.59
C GLU A 5 -14.06 -30.87 4.20
N CYS A 6 -13.32 -30.40 5.19
CA CYS A 6 -12.17 -29.54 4.97
C CYS A 6 -11.03 -30.48 4.52
N ASN A 7 -10.66 -30.40 3.26
CA ASN A 7 -9.55 -31.18 2.69
C ASN A 7 -8.17 -30.60 3.04
N PHE A 8 -8.13 -29.53 3.83
CA PHE A 8 -6.87 -28.91 4.23
C PHE A 8 -6.10 -29.83 5.18
N LYS A 9 -4.90 -30.22 4.76
CA LYS A 9 -4.00 -31.03 5.62
C LYS A 9 -3.40 -30.13 6.69
N ALA A 10 -3.41 -30.58 7.92
CA ALA A 10 -2.78 -29.88 9.04
C ALA A 10 -1.28 -29.63 8.74
N VAL A 11 -0.80 -28.48 9.19
CA VAL A 11 0.62 -28.12 9.15
C VAL A 11 1.15 -28.21 10.58
N ASP A 12 2.36 -28.75 10.74
CA ASP A 12 3.04 -28.74 12.03
C ASP A 12 3.42 -27.29 12.40
N GLY A 13 2.93 -26.84 13.57
CA GLY A 13 3.13 -25.46 14.01
C GLY A 13 4.60 -25.13 14.27
N VAL A 14 5.34 -26.07 14.86
CA VAL A 14 6.78 -25.85 15.18
C VAL A 14 7.59 -25.70 13.90
N LEU A 15 7.37 -26.62 12.94
CA LEU A 15 8.05 -26.54 11.65
C LEU A 15 7.68 -25.27 10.87
N MET A 16 6.43 -24.80 11.01
CA MET A 16 6.01 -23.55 10.39
C MET A 16 6.68 -22.33 11.02
N ASP A 17 6.80 -22.31 12.35
CA ASP A 17 7.48 -21.22 13.05
C ASP A 17 8.96 -21.16 12.65
N GLU A 18 9.66 -22.30 12.63
CA GLU A 18 11.04 -22.39 12.17
C GLU A 18 11.19 -21.93 10.72
N PHE A 19 10.28 -22.33 9.85
CA PHE A 19 10.25 -21.93 8.45
C PHE A 19 10.08 -20.41 8.31
N VAL A 20 9.13 -19.79 9.01
CA VAL A 20 8.91 -18.34 8.97
C VAL A 20 10.13 -17.59 9.45
N VAL A 21 10.75 -18.03 10.55
CA VAL A 21 11.99 -17.45 11.09
C VAL A 21 13.10 -17.51 10.06
N GLN A 22 13.27 -18.66 9.39
CA GLN A 22 14.29 -18.83 8.35
C GLN A 22 14.04 -17.88 7.18
N GLN A 23 12.80 -17.80 6.66
CA GLN A 23 12.46 -16.92 5.55
C GLN A 23 12.68 -15.43 5.88
N LEU A 24 12.35 -15.01 7.11
CA LEU A 24 12.60 -13.64 7.56
C LEU A 24 14.10 -13.37 7.77
N SER A 25 14.85 -14.35 8.26
CA SER A 25 16.30 -14.25 8.41
C SER A 25 17.00 -14.14 7.07
N ASP A 26 16.59 -14.92 6.07
CA ASP A 26 17.11 -14.85 4.69
C ASP A 26 16.78 -13.48 4.05
N LEU A 27 15.62 -12.91 4.39
CA LEU A 27 15.21 -11.59 3.92
C LEU A 27 15.92 -10.45 4.68
N SER A 28 16.57 -10.73 5.81
CA SER A 28 17.34 -9.72 6.57
C SER A 28 18.67 -9.34 5.90
N ASP A 29 19.05 -9.99 4.82
CA ASP A 29 20.20 -9.58 4.03
C ASP A 29 19.82 -8.47 3.04
N GLU A 30 20.31 -7.25 3.30
CA GLU A 30 20.09 -6.07 2.45
C GLU A 30 20.56 -6.25 1.01
N ASN A 31 21.51 -7.16 0.76
CA ASN A 31 22.01 -7.44 -0.58
C ASN A 31 21.17 -8.45 -1.35
N SER A 32 20.21 -9.11 -0.69
CA SER A 32 19.39 -10.10 -1.35
C SER A 32 18.44 -9.44 -2.37
N GLU A 33 18.28 -10.08 -3.53
CA GLU A 33 17.31 -9.65 -4.54
C GLU A 33 15.88 -9.58 -3.97
N ARG A 34 15.52 -10.52 -3.08
CA ARG A 34 14.21 -10.56 -2.43
C ARG A 34 13.96 -9.34 -1.55
N PHE A 35 14.97 -8.92 -0.78
CA PHE A 35 14.87 -7.72 0.04
C PHE A 35 14.61 -6.48 -0.83
N LYS A 36 15.38 -6.31 -1.90
CA LYS A 36 15.24 -5.20 -2.85
C LYS A 36 13.86 -5.20 -3.50
N ASN A 37 13.41 -6.33 -4.02
CA ASN A 37 12.14 -6.45 -4.70
C ASN A 37 10.93 -6.16 -3.79
N ILE A 38 10.98 -6.59 -2.51
CA ILE A 38 9.84 -6.44 -1.60
C ILE A 38 9.80 -5.04 -0.97
N LEU A 39 10.93 -4.47 -0.61
CA LEU A 39 10.98 -3.24 0.18
C LEU A 39 11.47 -2.03 -0.62
N GLU A 40 12.60 -2.12 -1.33
CA GLU A 40 13.18 -0.96 -2.01
C GLU A 40 12.32 -0.50 -3.18
N ILE A 41 11.87 -1.44 -4.03
CA ILE A 41 10.98 -1.11 -5.16
C ILE A 41 9.68 -0.49 -4.62
N LYS A 42 9.14 -1.02 -3.52
CA LYS A 42 7.90 -0.48 -2.95
C LYS A 42 8.07 0.93 -2.39
N ILE A 43 9.18 1.21 -1.74
CA ILE A 43 9.52 2.55 -1.28
C ILE A 43 9.64 3.50 -2.47
N GLU A 44 10.33 3.09 -3.54
CA GLU A 44 10.46 3.88 -4.76
C GLU A 44 9.11 4.17 -5.42
N GLU A 45 8.23 3.16 -5.55
CA GLU A 45 6.87 3.33 -6.09
C GLU A 45 6.06 4.37 -5.29
N VAL A 46 6.10 4.31 -3.97
CA VAL A 46 5.38 5.26 -3.11
C VAL A 46 5.99 6.66 -3.21
N LEU A 47 7.32 6.76 -3.34
CA LEU A 47 8.02 8.01 -3.57
C LEU A 47 7.67 8.63 -4.93
N GLU A 48 7.61 7.84 -6.00
CA GLU A 48 7.21 8.31 -7.33
C GLU A 48 5.76 8.81 -7.34
N GLN A 49 4.84 8.11 -6.69
CA GLN A 49 3.47 8.59 -6.51
C GLN A 49 3.39 9.89 -5.71
N SER A 50 4.39 10.21 -4.90
CA SER A 50 4.46 11.48 -4.16
C SER A 50 4.97 12.67 -5.00
N GLN A 51 5.47 12.45 -6.24
CA GLN A 51 5.98 13.50 -7.14
C GLN A 51 4.90 14.46 -7.70
N THR A 52 3.69 14.39 -7.21
CA THR A 52 2.63 15.38 -7.48
C THR A 52 2.90 16.80 -6.94
N VAL A 53 4.16 17.09 -6.51
CA VAL A 53 4.54 18.43 -6.04
C VAL A 53 4.31 19.50 -7.11
N GLN A 54 4.58 19.18 -8.38
CA GLN A 54 4.37 20.12 -9.48
C GLN A 54 2.89 20.38 -9.71
N GLU A 55 2.07 19.30 -9.72
CA GLU A 55 0.63 19.39 -9.87
C GLU A 55 0.00 20.17 -8.72
N HIS A 56 0.37 19.85 -7.49
CA HIS A 56 -0.07 20.58 -6.30
C HIS A 56 0.24 22.07 -6.39
N ASN A 57 1.47 22.44 -6.81
CA ASN A 57 1.86 23.84 -6.97
C ASN A 57 1.08 24.54 -8.10
N LEU A 58 0.75 23.84 -9.18
CA LEU A 58 -0.08 24.38 -10.25
C LEU A 58 -1.50 24.65 -9.77
N ILE A 59 -2.12 23.70 -9.08
CA ILE A 59 -3.48 23.85 -8.55
C ILE A 59 -3.52 24.94 -7.48
N LYS A 60 -2.49 25.04 -6.64
CA LYS A 60 -2.36 26.13 -5.66
C LYS A 60 -2.29 27.50 -6.31
N LYS A 61 -1.48 27.66 -7.37
CA LYS A 61 -1.41 28.89 -8.15
C LYS A 61 -2.75 29.23 -8.81
N LYS A 62 -3.46 28.22 -9.34
CA LYS A 62 -4.80 28.40 -9.91
C LYS A 62 -5.79 28.90 -8.84
N ARG A 63 -5.80 28.29 -7.66
CA ARG A 63 -6.63 28.74 -6.53
C ARG A 63 -6.35 30.20 -6.15
N ASP A 64 -5.07 30.56 -6.04
CA ASP A 64 -4.69 31.90 -5.62
C ASP A 64 -5.06 32.95 -6.68
N LYS A 65 -4.97 32.59 -7.98
CA LYS A 65 -5.48 33.42 -9.08
C LYS A 65 -6.99 33.61 -9.01
N LEU A 66 -7.76 32.53 -8.85
CA LEU A 66 -9.22 32.60 -8.73
C LEU A 66 -9.65 33.48 -7.55
N LYS A 67 -8.97 33.40 -6.41
CA LYS A 67 -9.22 34.31 -5.27
C LYS A 67 -8.96 35.77 -5.60
N ALA A 68 -7.92 36.04 -6.34
CA ALA A 68 -7.61 37.42 -6.80
C ALA A 68 -8.66 37.94 -7.81
N ASP A 69 -9.10 37.07 -8.72
CA ASP A 69 -10.11 37.44 -9.74
C ASP A 69 -11.48 37.70 -9.06
N ILE A 70 -11.90 36.85 -8.11
CA ILE A 70 -13.11 37.08 -7.30
C ILE A 70 -13.02 38.42 -6.56
N ALA A 71 -11.89 38.72 -5.94
CA ALA A 71 -11.70 39.97 -5.23
C ALA A 71 -11.76 41.19 -6.15
N ALA A 72 -11.24 41.08 -7.39
CA ALA A 72 -11.33 42.10 -8.39
C ALA A 72 -12.78 42.32 -8.87
N GLN A 73 -13.46 41.21 -9.24
CA GLN A 73 -14.87 41.28 -9.68
C GLN A 73 -15.82 41.80 -8.59
N THR A 74 -15.55 41.45 -7.32
CA THR A 74 -16.32 41.98 -6.19
C THR A 74 -16.17 43.50 -6.06
N ARG A 75 -15.00 44.06 -6.40
CA ARG A 75 -14.81 45.53 -6.45
C ARG A 75 -15.59 46.15 -7.61
N ASN A 76 -15.49 45.57 -8.81
CA ASN A 76 -16.21 46.00 -10.01
C ASN A 76 -17.74 45.96 -9.77
N LEU A 77 -18.26 44.96 -9.05
CA LEU A 77 -19.67 44.86 -8.74
C LEU A 77 -20.19 46.04 -7.90
N ARG A 78 -19.37 46.62 -7.03
CA ARG A 78 -19.73 47.78 -6.22
C ARG A 78 -19.89 49.05 -7.05
N GLU A 79 -19.18 49.15 -8.17
CA GLU A 79 -19.15 50.30 -9.04
C GLU A 79 -20.09 50.17 -10.26
N ALA A 80 -20.63 48.94 -10.48
CA ALA A 80 -21.46 48.62 -11.64
C ALA A 80 -22.94 49.01 -11.43
N ASP A 81 -23.58 49.42 -12.51
CA ASP A 81 -25.00 49.76 -12.58
C ASP A 81 -25.77 48.87 -13.56
N GLY A 82 -27.09 48.72 -13.29
CA GLY A 82 -28.05 48.11 -14.21
C GLY A 82 -27.70 46.69 -14.65
N SER A 83 -27.74 46.41 -15.96
CA SER A 83 -27.53 45.08 -16.55
C SER A 83 -26.09 44.58 -16.38
N ILE A 84 -25.09 45.46 -16.27
CA ILE A 84 -23.69 45.08 -16.04
C ILE A 84 -23.55 44.37 -14.70
N LYS A 85 -24.30 44.81 -13.70
CA LYS A 85 -24.29 44.20 -12.37
C LYS A 85 -24.70 42.75 -12.39
N GLN A 86 -25.68 42.39 -13.20
CA GLN A 86 -26.14 41.00 -13.34
C GLN A 86 -25.07 40.10 -13.97
N PHE A 87 -24.41 40.54 -15.04
CA PHE A 87 -23.32 39.80 -15.65
C PHE A 87 -22.15 39.55 -14.68
N ILE A 88 -21.78 40.58 -13.89
CA ILE A 88 -20.72 40.41 -12.90
C ILE A 88 -21.13 39.44 -11.80
N GLN A 89 -22.41 39.38 -11.40
CA GLN A 89 -22.90 38.42 -10.43
C GLN A 89 -22.85 36.99 -10.95
N GLU A 90 -23.22 36.76 -12.22
CA GLU A 90 -23.13 35.44 -12.85
C GLU A 90 -21.66 34.99 -12.95
N ASP A 91 -20.75 35.88 -13.35
CA ASP A 91 -19.31 35.61 -13.42
C ASP A 91 -18.73 35.25 -12.03
N LEU A 92 -19.11 35.99 -10.99
CA LEU A 92 -18.72 35.70 -9.61
C LEU A 92 -19.23 34.36 -9.13
N GLN A 93 -20.42 33.92 -9.53
CA GLN A 93 -20.94 32.59 -9.19
C GLN A 93 -20.10 31.50 -9.85
N ASN A 94 -19.77 31.64 -11.13
CA ASN A 94 -18.92 30.71 -11.87
C ASN A 94 -17.51 30.61 -11.27
N LEU A 95 -16.89 31.76 -10.96
CA LEU A 95 -15.59 31.81 -10.31
C LEU A 95 -15.61 31.17 -8.91
N ALA A 96 -16.67 31.38 -8.16
CA ALA A 96 -16.82 30.77 -6.83
C ALA A 96 -16.98 29.26 -6.90
N GLU A 97 -17.67 28.73 -7.91
CA GLU A 97 -17.82 27.29 -8.13
C GLU A 97 -16.50 26.65 -8.59
N GLU A 98 -15.77 27.31 -9.49
CA GLU A 98 -14.45 26.89 -9.91
C GLU A 98 -13.44 26.90 -8.75
N LEU A 99 -13.51 27.89 -7.87
CA LEU A 99 -12.69 27.95 -6.66
C LEU A 99 -12.96 26.78 -5.74
N ARG A 100 -14.25 26.45 -5.48
CA ARG A 100 -14.63 25.30 -4.64
C ARG A 100 -14.09 23.98 -5.19
N GLU A 101 -14.23 23.77 -6.50
CA GLU A 101 -13.70 22.56 -7.14
C GLU A 101 -12.17 22.49 -7.04
N THR A 102 -11.49 23.63 -7.26
CA THR A 102 -10.03 23.72 -7.14
C THR A 102 -9.57 23.45 -5.69
N GLU A 103 -10.29 23.98 -4.69
CA GLU A 103 -10.00 23.71 -3.27
C GLU A 103 -10.25 22.25 -2.90
N ARG A 104 -11.30 21.61 -3.47
CA ARG A 104 -11.56 20.17 -3.30
C ARG A 104 -10.44 19.31 -3.88
N GLN A 105 -9.94 19.65 -5.06
CA GLN A 105 -8.81 18.96 -5.69
C GLN A 105 -7.54 19.10 -4.85
N LEU A 106 -7.26 20.29 -4.34
CA LEU A 106 -6.12 20.55 -3.48
C LEU A 106 -6.18 19.72 -2.19
N SER A 107 -7.35 19.68 -1.55
CA SER A 107 -7.57 18.88 -0.34
C SER A 107 -7.32 17.38 -0.56
N LYS A 108 -7.77 16.82 -1.70
CA LYS A 108 -7.51 15.42 -2.06
C LYS A 108 -6.03 15.14 -2.27
N LEU A 109 -5.31 16.06 -2.93
CA LEU A 109 -3.86 15.92 -3.11
C LEU A 109 -3.10 16.00 -1.79
N ASP A 110 -3.49 16.91 -0.90
CA ASP A 110 -2.87 17.05 0.43
C ASP A 110 -3.10 15.79 1.27
N GLU A 111 -4.30 15.21 1.22
CA GLU A 111 -4.63 13.96 1.91
C GLU A 111 -3.83 12.78 1.33
N GLY A 112 -3.75 12.65 0.00
CA GLY A 112 -2.93 11.64 -0.67
C GLY A 112 -1.45 11.74 -0.29
N ARG A 113 -0.88 12.95 -0.28
CA ARG A 113 0.50 13.18 0.14
C ARG A 113 0.75 12.78 1.59
N LYS A 114 -0.18 13.11 2.49
CA LYS A 114 -0.09 12.71 3.90
C LYS A 114 -0.10 11.19 4.04
N ASN A 115 -0.99 10.50 3.33
CA ASN A 115 -1.08 9.05 3.35
C ASN A 115 0.19 8.38 2.80
N ASN A 116 0.73 8.89 1.69
CA ASN A 116 1.99 8.40 1.13
C ASN A 116 3.16 8.60 2.09
N MET A 117 3.23 9.74 2.79
CA MET A 117 4.28 9.99 3.77
C MET A 117 4.20 9.03 4.96
N ILE A 118 2.99 8.72 5.44
CA ILE A 118 2.77 7.69 6.48
C ILE A 118 3.22 6.33 5.96
N ALA A 119 2.82 5.95 4.73
CA ALA A 119 3.21 4.67 4.14
C ALA A 119 4.73 4.52 4.00
N ILE A 120 5.45 5.59 3.61
CA ILE A 120 6.92 5.57 3.55
C ILE A 120 7.53 5.35 4.94
N CYS A 121 7.07 6.08 5.95
CA CYS A 121 7.56 5.90 7.32
C CYS A 121 7.32 4.47 7.83
N ASP A 122 6.16 3.89 7.55
CA ASP A 122 5.83 2.51 7.96
C ASP A 122 6.73 1.48 7.25
N LEU A 123 7.02 1.69 5.95
CA LEU A 123 7.93 0.84 5.18
C LEU A 123 9.38 0.95 5.68
N GLU A 124 9.86 2.15 5.95
CA GLU A 124 11.21 2.37 6.51
C GLU A 124 11.35 1.71 7.88
N MET A 125 10.36 1.86 8.75
CA MET A 125 10.35 1.17 10.05
C MET A 125 10.34 -0.36 9.91
N THR A 126 9.61 -0.89 8.92
CA THR A 126 9.58 -2.33 8.65
C THR A 126 10.93 -2.80 8.10
N LYS A 127 11.57 -2.00 7.23
CA LYS A 127 12.91 -2.25 6.72
C LYS A 127 13.93 -2.38 7.87
N GLU A 128 13.96 -1.43 8.78
CA GLU A 128 14.89 -1.43 9.93
C GLU A 128 14.68 -2.66 10.84
N ARG A 129 13.41 -3.01 11.12
CA ARG A 129 13.07 -4.19 11.92
C ARG A 129 13.51 -5.48 11.25
N LEU A 130 13.31 -5.57 9.92
CA LEU A 130 13.70 -6.74 9.16
C LEU A 130 15.21 -6.92 9.12
N LEU A 131 15.98 -5.86 8.89
CA LEU A 131 17.44 -5.90 8.88
C LEU A 131 18.05 -6.38 10.20
N SER A 132 17.41 -6.04 11.31
CA SER A 132 17.84 -6.48 12.64
C SER A 132 17.26 -7.83 13.08
N PHE A 133 16.29 -8.37 12.33
CA PHE A 133 15.54 -9.57 12.73
C PHE A 133 16.44 -10.79 12.96
N ALA A 134 17.35 -11.08 12.03
CA ALA A 134 18.22 -12.26 12.12
C ALA A 134 19.12 -12.24 13.35
N GLU A 135 19.55 -11.06 13.80
CA GLU A 135 20.35 -10.90 15.01
C GLU A 135 19.53 -11.17 16.26
N TYR A 136 18.35 -10.53 16.37
CA TYR A 136 17.50 -10.68 17.55
C TYR A 136 16.81 -12.05 17.65
N ALA A 137 16.52 -12.70 16.52
CA ALA A 137 15.83 -13.99 16.52
C ALA A 137 16.69 -15.15 17.01
N LYS A 138 18.01 -15.07 16.91
CA LYS A 138 18.95 -16.17 17.27
C LYS A 138 18.80 -16.63 18.70
N ASP A 139 18.65 -15.69 19.65
CA ASP A 139 18.65 -15.95 21.09
C ASP A 139 17.30 -15.59 21.73
N ALA A 140 16.27 -15.31 20.90
CA ALA A 140 14.97 -14.87 21.39
C ALA A 140 14.20 -16.01 22.07
N GLN A 141 13.59 -15.70 23.21
CA GLN A 141 12.58 -16.58 23.78
C GLN A 141 11.35 -16.67 22.87
N PRO A 142 10.58 -17.77 22.88
CA PRO A 142 9.44 -17.96 21.99
C PRO A 142 8.44 -16.79 21.98
N GLU A 143 8.13 -16.22 23.12
CA GLU A 143 7.19 -15.11 23.27
C GLU A 143 7.75 -13.81 22.62
N VAL A 144 9.05 -13.60 22.75
CA VAL A 144 9.75 -12.45 22.11
C VAL A 144 9.79 -12.66 20.61
N LEU A 145 10.06 -13.88 20.14
CA LEU A 145 10.11 -14.23 18.73
C LEU A 145 8.75 -13.99 18.05
N VAL A 146 7.65 -14.44 18.68
CA VAL A 146 6.28 -14.15 18.18
C VAL A 146 6.07 -12.63 18.04
N THR A 147 6.48 -11.86 19.04
CA THR A 147 6.35 -10.40 19.00
C THR A 147 7.18 -9.80 17.86
N LEU A 148 8.42 -10.24 17.66
CA LEU A 148 9.27 -9.79 16.56
C LEU A 148 8.63 -10.09 15.21
N ILE A 149 8.16 -11.32 14.99
CA ILE A 149 7.47 -11.71 13.76
C ILE A 149 6.24 -10.82 13.54
N GLN A 150 5.41 -10.61 14.55
CA GLN A 150 4.23 -9.75 14.46
C GLN A 150 4.53 -8.28 14.18
N THR A 151 5.75 -7.80 14.40
CA THR A 151 6.12 -6.43 14.03
C THR A 151 6.44 -6.28 12.54
N ILE A 152 6.78 -7.36 11.85
CA ILE A 152 7.23 -7.39 10.46
C ILE A 152 6.15 -8.00 9.56
N VAL A 153 5.58 -9.13 9.98
CA VAL A 153 4.61 -9.89 9.20
C VAL A 153 3.20 -9.36 9.44
N GLU A 154 2.48 -9.13 8.36
CA GLU A 154 1.07 -8.76 8.41
C GLU A 154 0.18 -9.99 8.44
N ARG A 155 0.42 -10.92 7.52
CA ARG A 155 -0.35 -12.15 7.38
C ARG A 155 0.48 -13.28 6.78
N ILE A 156 0.09 -14.49 7.07
CA ILE A 156 0.63 -15.71 6.45
C ILE A 156 -0.54 -16.50 5.89
N TYR A 157 -0.43 -16.88 4.62
CA TYR A 157 -1.39 -17.75 3.96
C TYR A 157 -0.72 -19.04 3.52
N ILE A 158 -1.39 -20.16 3.75
CA ILE A 158 -0.97 -21.46 3.24
C ILE A 158 -2.00 -21.88 2.21
N VAL A 159 -1.54 -22.15 1.00
CA VAL A 159 -2.38 -22.48 -0.14
C VAL A 159 -1.93 -23.77 -0.79
N ASP A 160 -2.85 -24.68 -1.05
CA ASP A 160 -2.60 -25.91 -1.80
C ASP A 160 -2.97 -25.66 -3.28
N LYS A 161 -2.03 -25.93 -4.19
CA LYS A 161 -2.21 -25.79 -5.65
C LYS A 161 -1.45 -26.91 -6.36
N ASP A 162 -2.12 -27.62 -7.27
CA ASP A 162 -1.52 -28.67 -8.11
C ASP A 162 -0.78 -29.75 -7.27
N ASP A 163 -1.39 -30.22 -6.18
CA ASP A 163 -0.81 -31.14 -5.19
C ASP A 163 0.43 -30.59 -4.45
N GLU A 164 0.75 -29.34 -4.63
CA GLU A 164 1.84 -28.65 -3.95
C GLU A 164 1.30 -27.65 -2.94
N ARG A 165 2.07 -27.38 -1.91
CA ARG A 165 1.73 -26.43 -0.85
C ARG A 165 2.65 -25.22 -0.89
N TYR A 166 2.07 -24.05 -0.81
CA TYR A 166 2.78 -22.78 -0.83
C TYR A 166 2.49 -21.98 0.44
N CYS A 167 3.51 -21.36 0.98
CA CYS A 167 3.41 -20.39 2.06
C CYS A 167 3.66 -18.98 1.50
N HIS A 168 2.72 -18.08 1.72
CA HIS A 168 2.82 -16.67 1.36
C HIS A 168 2.93 -15.85 2.63
N ILE A 169 4.06 -15.19 2.83
CA ILE A 169 4.31 -14.32 3.97
C ILE A 169 4.24 -12.87 3.50
N PHE A 170 3.23 -12.13 3.95
CA PHE A 170 3.01 -10.73 3.60
C PHE A 170 3.69 -9.83 4.63
N ILE A 171 4.56 -8.96 4.15
CA ILE A 171 5.30 -8.01 4.97
C ILE A 171 4.47 -6.73 5.13
N LYS A 172 4.45 -6.17 6.35
CA LYS A 172 3.70 -4.95 6.67
C LYS A 172 4.11 -3.78 5.79
N GLY A 173 3.10 -3.11 5.24
CA GLY A 173 3.27 -1.95 4.36
C GLY A 173 3.64 -2.28 2.91
N CYS A 174 4.03 -3.54 2.61
CA CYS A 174 4.40 -3.95 1.25
C CYS A 174 3.21 -4.46 0.45
N SER A 175 2.22 -5.08 1.11
CA SER A 175 1.03 -5.64 0.47
C SER A 175 -0.12 -4.64 0.43
N GLY A 176 -0.86 -4.59 -0.68
CA GLY A 176 -2.13 -3.87 -0.76
C GLY A 176 -3.21 -4.54 0.10
N GLU A 177 -4.30 -3.82 0.37
CA GLU A 177 -5.42 -4.33 1.18
C GLU A 177 -6.20 -5.49 0.53
N ASP A 178 -6.10 -5.67 -0.79
CA ASP A 178 -6.88 -6.68 -1.53
C ASP A 178 -6.14 -8.01 -1.69
N TYR A 179 -6.09 -8.78 -0.60
CA TYR A 179 -5.57 -10.15 -0.61
C TYR A 179 -6.39 -11.10 -1.52
N THR A 180 -7.69 -10.83 -1.68
CA THR A 180 -8.55 -11.64 -2.54
C THR A 180 -8.16 -11.45 -4.00
N GLY A 181 -7.87 -10.23 -4.40
CA GLY A 181 -7.34 -9.91 -5.72
C GLY A 181 -6.00 -10.60 -5.97
N PHE A 182 -5.10 -10.57 -5.00
CA PHE A 182 -3.81 -11.28 -5.07
C PHE A 182 -4.01 -12.77 -5.36
N PHE A 183 -4.84 -13.48 -4.57
CA PHE A 183 -5.05 -14.92 -4.78
C PHE A 183 -5.76 -15.26 -6.09
N ARG A 184 -6.63 -14.39 -6.60
CA ARG A 184 -7.23 -14.53 -7.94
C ARG A 184 -6.16 -14.42 -9.03
N THR A 185 -5.34 -13.38 -8.97
CA THR A 185 -4.27 -13.13 -9.95
C THR A 185 -3.23 -14.25 -9.93
N ALA A 186 -2.90 -14.77 -8.75
CA ALA A 186 -1.99 -15.89 -8.58
C ALA A 186 -2.57 -17.25 -9.00
N GLY A 187 -3.87 -17.29 -9.41
CA GLY A 187 -4.52 -18.52 -9.86
C GLY A 187 -4.83 -19.53 -8.74
N TYR A 188 -4.89 -19.07 -7.49
CA TYR A 188 -5.30 -19.90 -6.34
C TYR A 188 -6.82 -19.93 -6.11
N ILE A 189 -7.55 -18.98 -6.72
CA ILE A 189 -9.01 -18.94 -6.70
C ILE A 189 -9.46 -18.99 -8.17
N GLU A 190 -10.31 -19.97 -8.51
CA GLU A 190 -10.82 -20.15 -9.88
C GLU A 190 -11.61 -18.94 -10.33
N ASP A 191 -11.02 -18.13 -11.18
CA ASP A 191 -11.68 -17.35 -12.21
C ASP A 191 -10.88 -17.57 -13.49
N ASN A 192 -11.56 -17.79 -14.61
CA ASN A 192 -11.07 -18.20 -15.93
C ASN A 192 -9.99 -17.30 -16.59
N SER A 193 -9.09 -16.69 -15.84
CA SER A 193 -8.00 -15.88 -16.38
C SER A 193 -6.64 -16.43 -15.92
N THR A 194 -5.97 -17.07 -16.88
CA THR A 194 -4.58 -17.45 -16.78
C THR A 194 -3.67 -16.21 -16.72
N SER A 195 -3.24 -15.82 -15.54
CA SER A 195 -2.07 -14.98 -15.40
C SER A 195 -1.15 -15.59 -14.34
N VAL A 196 0.07 -15.87 -14.73
CA VAL A 196 1.17 -16.23 -13.82
C VAL A 196 1.39 -15.03 -12.93
N CYS A 197 1.33 -15.24 -11.61
CA CYS A 197 1.61 -14.18 -10.66
C CYS A 197 3.11 -13.90 -10.63
N ASP A 198 3.51 -12.70 -11.02
CA ASP A 198 4.77 -12.08 -10.61
C ASP A 198 4.67 -11.65 -9.14
N SER A 199 4.37 -12.64 -8.27
CA SER A 199 4.03 -12.43 -6.85
C SER A 199 5.23 -12.14 -5.96
N GLU A 200 6.43 -12.06 -6.53
CA GLU A 200 7.66 -11.74 -5.78
C GLU A 200 7.71 -10.29 -5.29
N GLN A 201 6.83 -9.43 -5.79
CA GLN A 201 6.80 -7.99 -5.45
C GLN A 201 6.04 -7.65 -4.16
N CYS A 202 5.20 -8.55 -3.64
CA CYS A 202 4.32 -8.23 -2.51
C CYS A 202 4.50 -9.18 -1.31
N CYS A 203 5.07 -10.35 -1.50
CA CYS A 203 5.20 -11.35 -0.44
C CYS A 203 6.35 -12.32 -0.70
N ILE A 204 6.80 -12.97 0.36
CA ILE A 204 7.67 -14.14 0.27
C ILE A 204 6.78 -15.33 -0.10
N CYS A 205 6.92 -15.85 -1.32
CA CYS A 205 6.24 -17.06 -1.76
C CYS A 205 7.23 -18.22 -1.77
N THR A 206 6.97 -19.26 -0.99
CA THR A 206 7.85 -20.43 -0.92
C THR A 206 7.04 -21.71 -0.89
N LYS A 207 7.46 -22.69 -1.68
CA LYS A 207 6.88 -24.04 -1.70
C LYS A 207 7.28 -24.79 -0.44
N ILE A 208 6.28 -25.36 0.23
CA ILE A 208 6.48 -26.21 1.41
C ILE A 208 6.36 -27.67 1.00
N SER A 209 7.30 -28.50 1.42
CA SER A 209 7.22 -29.94 1.17
C SER A 209 6.00 -30.56 1.84
N PRO A 210 5.22 -31.44 1.14
CA PRO A 210 4.01 -32.06 1.73
C PRO A 210 4.29 -32.97 2.92
N SER A 211 5.54 -33.40 3.08
CA SER A 211 5.99 -34.31 4.15
C SER A 211 6.48 -33.59 5.41
N GLY A 212 6.41 -32.26 5.48
CA GLY A 212 6.92 -31.51 6.63
C GLY A 212 8.46 -31.52 6.76
N ASN A 213 9.17 -32.05 5.76
CA ASN A 213 10.62 -31.92 5.69
C ASN A 213 10.95 -30.64 4.92
N LEU A 214 11.49 -29.69 5.62
CA LEU A 214 12.13 -28.47 5.10
C LEU A 214 13.49 -28.81 4.49
#